data_07449f567a39dd1b477b5ab1042584cc
#
_entry.id   07449f567a39dd1b477b5ab1042584cc
#
_cell.length_a   1.000
_cell.length_b   1.000
_cell.length_c   1.000
_cell.angle_alpha   90.00
_cell.angle_beta   90.00
_cell.angle_gamma   90.00
#
_symmetry.space_group_name_H-M   'P 1'
#
loop_
_entity.id
_entity.type
_entity.pdbx_description
1 polymer ?
#
loop_
_entity_poly.entity_id
_entity_poly.type
_entity_poly.pdbx_seq_one_letter_code
_entity_poly.pdbx_strand_id
1 'polypeptide(L)'
;MPNNATLVVAGDFRTDEAKRYISEYFGSIPKGADIARNYPKEDPITESKEVNWGDPNIQLPAYLFSYRVPGQSERDSYVLSMISNYLSGGKSSVLYKKLVDDEKKALQVQAVNLGLENYGVFAFFAIPMGSTSKDVLQKDIDAEVKKLQTTLISDEDFQKLQNVAENNFVNSNSSVEGIASSLATYHVLYGNANLINKEIDIYRSITKEEIRDVAKKYLNPNQRVIINYVPEKK
;
A
#
# COMPACT_ATOMS: atom_id res chain seq x y z
N MET A 1 4.63 26.97 -6.53
CA MET A 1 3.75 27.67 -7.50
C MET A 1 2.31 27.28 -7.25
N PRO A 2 1.35 28.21 -7.23
CA PRO A 2 -0.05 27.94 -6.88
C PRO A 2 -0.72 26.87 -7.76
N ASN A 3 -0.33 26.79 -9.03
CA ASN A 3 -0.85 25.79 -9.97
C ASN A 3 -0.37 24.34 -9.72
N ASN A 4 0.47 24.13 -8.72
CA ASN A 4 0.90 22.80 -8.25
C ASN A 4 0.69 22.64 -6.73
N ALA A 5 -0.26 23.36 -6.17
CA ALA A 5 -0.61 23.27 -4.76
C ALA A 5 -2.13 23.19 -4.60
N THR A 6 -2.56 22.38 -3.67
CA THR A 6 -3.96 22.30 -3.24
C THR A 6 -4.02 22.69 -1.77
N LEU A 7 -4.80 23.74 -1.49
CA LEU A 7 -5.06 24.19 -0.13
C LEU A 7 -6.41 23.62 0.33
N VAL A 8 -6.39 22.92 1.44
CA VAL A 8 -7.61 22.48 2.13
C VAL A 8 -7.66 23.12 3.50
N VAL A 9 -8.81 23.68 3.84
CA VAL A 9 -9.08 24.26 5.15
C VAL A 9 -10.29 23.56 5.72
N ALA A 10 -10.14 22.97 6.89
CA ALA A 10 -11.23 22.32 7.61
C ALA A 10 -11.25 22.81 9.07
N GLY A 11 -12.43 22.93 9.65
CA GLY A 11 -12.60 23.40 11.03
C GLY A 11 -13.85 24.25 11.21
N ASP A 12 -13.94 24.91 12.35
CA ASP A 12 -15.03 25.83 12.67
C ASP A 12 -14.66 27.25 12.21
N PHE A 13 -15.10 27.63 11.01
CA PHE A 13 -14.87 28.96 10.44
C PHE A 13 -16.00 29.36 9.48
N ARG A 14 -16.09 30.66 9.19
CA ARG A 14 -16.98 31.18 8.15
C ARG A 14 -16.29 31.09 6.79
N THR A 15 -16.96 30.42 5.86
CA THR A 15 -16.42 30.16 4.51
C THR A 15 -16.10 31.45 3.74
N ASP A 16 -16.95 32.49 3.85
CA ASP A 16 -16.77 33.80 3.24
C ASP A 16 -15.52 34.52 3.77
N GLU A 17 -15.29 34.45 5.08
CA GLU A 17 -14.14 35.03 5.74
C GLU A 17 -12.86 34.32 5.37
N ALA A 18 -12.87 32.97 5.40
CA ALA A 18 -11.72 32.15 4.99
C ALA A 18 -11.34 32.46 3.52
N LYS A 19 -12.31 32.49 2.61
CA LYS A 19 -12.06 32.86 1.20
C LYS A 19 -11.47 34.27 1.05
N ARG A 20 -11.92 35.23 1.85
CA ARG A 20 -11.37 36.59 1.85
C ARG A 20 -9.90 36.57 2.27
N TYR A 21 -9.55 35.90 3.36
CA TYR A 21 -8.17 35.79 3.82
C TYR A 21 -7.29 35.03 2.82
N ILE A 22 -7.78 33.92 2.25
CA ILE A 22 -7.04 33.20 1.21
C ILE A 22 -6.72 34.12 0.03
N SER A 23 -7.69 34.91 -0.43
CA SER A 23 -7.50 35.87 -1.53
C SER A 23 -6.53 36.98 -1.14
N GLU A 24 -6.61 37.49 0.08
CA GLU A 24 -5.74 38.56 0.59
C GLU A 24 -4.27 38.11 0.68
N TYR A 25 -4.03 36.92 1.24
CA TYR A 25 -2.67 36.45 1.50
C TYR A 25 -2.03 35.68 0.33
N PHE A 26 -2.81 35.00 -0.48
CA PHE A 26 -2.32 34.14 -1.57
C PHE A 26 -2.66 34.64 -2.97
N GLY A 27 -3.65 35.52 -3.10
CA GLY A 27 -4.17 35.95 -4.40
C GLY A 27 -3.16 36.73 -5.27
N SER A 28 -2.16 37.35 -4.66
CA SER A 28 -1.08 38.04 -5.36
C SER A 28 0.02 37.15 -5.91
N ILE A 29 0.03 35.84 -5.53
CA ILE A 29 1.07 34.90 -5.97
C ILE A 29 0.80 34.51 -7.42
N PRO A 30 1.71 34.81 -8.37
CA PRO A 30 1.48 34.51 -9.79
C PRO A 30 1.45 33.00 -10.06
N LYS A 31 0.62 32.59 -11.00
CA LYS A 31 0.64 31.23 -11.57
C LYS A 31 2.01 30.97 -12.22
N GLY A 32 2.60 29.81 -11.96
CA GLY A 32 3.80 29.34 -12.66
C GLY A 32 3.49 28.78 -14.05
N ALA A 33 4.53 28.32 -14.76
CA ALA A 33 4.37 27.58 -16.00
C ALA A 33 3.58 26.28 -15.77
N ASP A 34 2.86 25.85 -16.78
CA ASP A 34 2.14 24.58 -16.71
C ASP A 34 3.12 23.40 -16.60
N ILE A 35 2.81 22.49 -15.69
CA ILE A 35 3.69 21.33 -15.41
C ILE A 35 3.33 20.21 -16.35
N ALA A 36 4.26 19.90 -17.28
CA ALA A 36 4.14 18.72 -18.11
C ALA A 36 4.51 17.46 -17.29
N ARG A 37 3.52 16.61 -17.01
CA ARG A 37 3.71 15.34 -16.29
C ARG A 37 3.91 14.20 -17.30
N ASN A 38 5.01 14.27 -18.07
CA ASN A 38 5.38 13.23 -19.03
C ASN A 38 6.31 12.22 -18.35
N TYR A 39 5.73 11.28 -17.60
CA TYR A 39 6.51 10.20 -17.01
C TYR A 39 6.70 9.06 -18.03
N PRO A 40 7.94 8.60 -18.28
CA PRO A 40 8.15 7.43 -19.12
C PRO A 40 7.49 6.20 -18.48
N LYS A 41 6.83 5.41 -19.32
CA LYS A 41 6.35 4.09 -18.90
C LYS A 41 7.52 3.13 -18.92
N GLU A 42 7.75 2.47 -17.79
CA GLU A 42 8.69 1.36 -17.74
C GLU A 42 8.07 0.10 -18.37
N ASP A 43 8.91 -0.73 -18.96
CA ASP A 43 8.49 -2.03 -19.48
C ASP A 43 7.95 -2.94 -18.37
N PRO A 44 6.99 -3.83 -18.67
CA PRO A 44 6.52 -4.83 -17.72
C PRO A 44 7.66 -5.71 -17.21
N ILE A 45 7.57 -6.10 -15.93
CA ILE A 45 8.47 -7.10 -15.36
C ILE A 45 8.04 -8.47 -15.90
N THR A 46 8.82 -9.04 -16.80
CA THR A 46 8.53 -10.32 -17.48
C THR A 46 9.25 -11.51 -16.86
N GLU A 47 10.31 -11.24 -16.06
CA GLU A 47 11.11 -12.26 -15.36
C GLU A 47 11.47 -11.78 -13.96
N SER A 48 11.74 -12.71 -13.05
CA SER A 48 12.21 -12.37 -11.71
C SER A 48 13.65 -11.83 -11.76
N LYS A 49 13.87 -10.69 -11.09
CA LYS A 49 15.20 -10.07 -10.95
C LYS A 49 15.63 -10.12 -9.48
N GLU A 50 16.88 -10.47 -9.25
CA GLU A 50 17.44 -10.51 -7.89
C GLU A 50 18.63 -9.57 -7.77
N VAL A 51 18.66 -8.78 -6.69
CA VAL A 51 19.69 -7.78 -6.40
C VAL A 51 20.18 -7.97 -4.97
N ASN A 52 21.49 -7.92 -4.78
CA ASN A 52 22.11 -7.87 -3.47
C ASN A 52 22.52 -6.44 -3.14
N TRP A 53 22.14 -5.96 -1.96
CA TRP A 53 22.52 -4.67 -1.44
C TRP A 53 23.18 -4.81 -0.08
N GLY A 54 24.45 -4.45 0.01
CA GLY A 54 25.23 -4.46 1.26
C GLY A 54 25.08 -3.15 2.02
N ASP A 55 24.87 -3.22 3.35
CA ASP A 55 24.89 -2.06 4.23
C ASP A 55 25.73 -2.36 5.47
N PRO A 56 26.81 -1.58 5.75
CA PRO A 56 27.65 -1.79 6.91
C PRO A 56 27.00 -1.43 8.24
N ASN A 57 25.82 -0.79 8.23
CA ASN A 57 25.15 -0.31 9.43
C ASN A 57 24.08 -1.27 9.96
N ILE A 58 23.71 -2.31 9.21
CA ILE A 58 22.73 -3.30 9.66
C ILE A 58 23.45 -4.54 10.25
N GLN A 59 22.78 -5.20 11.20
CA GLN A 59 23.28 -6.42 11.82
C GLN A 59 22.58 -7.69 11.30
N LEU A 60 21.32 -7.54 10.86
CA LEU A 60 20.50 -8.63 10.37
C LEU A 60 20.11 -8.39 8.91
N PRO A 61 20.07 -9.42 8.09
CA PRO A 61 19.59 -9.28 6.73
C PRO A 61 18.08 -9.02 6.72
N ALA A 62 17.62 -8.36 5.66
CA ALA A 62 16.21 -8.26 5.33
C ALA A 62 16.00 -8.62 3.86
N TYR A 63 14.87 -9.26 3.57
CA TYR A 63 14.53 -9.70 2.23
C TYR A 63 13.23 -9.03 1.78
N LEU A 64 13.26 -8.46 0.57
CA LEU A 64 12.07 -7.88 -0.05
C LEU A 64 11.72 -8.68 -1.31
N PHE A 65 10.44 -8.98 -1.46
CA PHE A 65 9.88 -9.61 -2.65
C PHE A 65 8.82 -8.66 -3.19
N SER A 66 9.14 -7.93 -4.26
CA SER A 66 8.37 -6.78 -4.72
C SER A 66 7.75 -7.02 -6.08
N TYR A 67 6.50 -6.66 -6.23
CA TYR A 67 5.70 -6.80 -7.45
C TYR A 67 5.22 -5.42 -7.90
N ARG A 68 5.23 -5.17 -9.21
CA ARG A 68 4.56 -3.99 -9.75
C ARG A 68 3.07 -4.20 -9.74
N VAL A 69 2.34 -3.21 -9.21
CA VAL A 69 0.89 -3.21 -9.10
C VAL A 69 0.32 -1.91 -9.68
N PRO A 70 -1.00 -1.80 -9.88
CA PRO A 70 -1.61 -0.60 -10.45
C PRO A 70 -1.49 0.60 -9.50
N GLY A 71 -1.77 1.78 -10.04
CA GLY A 71 -1.87 3.03 -9.27
C GLY A 71 -2.97 2.97 -8.21
N GLN A 72 -2.81 3.81 -7.20
CA GLN A 72 -3.68 3.79 -6.02
C GLN A 72 -5.16 4.09 -6.29
N SER A 73 -5.48 4.80 -7.39
CA SER A 73 -6.87 5.10 -7.78
C SER A 73 -7.59 3.95 -8.47
N GLU A 74 -6.86 2.89 -8.85
CA GLU A 74 -7.43 1.73 -9.51
C GLU A 74 -8.12 0.79 -8.50
N ARG A 75 -9.23 0.16 -8.92
CA ARG A 75 -9.98 -0.77 -8.06
C ARG A 75 -9.09 -1.89 -7.50
N ASP A 76 -8.20 -2.44 -8.32
CA ASP A 76 -7.32 -3.53 -7.90
C ASP A 76 -6.38 -3.11 -6.75
N SER A 77 -6.06 -1.81 -6.61
CA SER A 77 -5.25 -1.31 -5.50
C SER A 77 -5.99 -1.42 -4.15
N TYR A 78 -7.30 -1.20 -4.11
CA TYR A 78 -8.12 -1.43 -2.91
C TYR A 78 -8.13 -2.90 -2.53
N VAL A 79 -8.28 -3.79 -3.52
CA VAL A 79 -8.21 -5.24 -3.30
C VAL A 79 -6.83 -5.67 -2.79
N LEU A 80 -5.74 -5.13 -3.35
CA LEU A 80 -4.37 -5.38 -2.88
C LEU A 80 -4.15 -4.90 -1.45
N SER A 81 -4.78 -3.81 -1.03
CA SER A 81 -4.75 -3.37 0.36
C SER A 81 -5.44 -4.36 1.30
N MET A 82 -6.56 -4.96 0.88
CA MET A 82 -7.19 -6.06 1.64
C MET A 82 -6.30 -7.31 1.67
N ILE A 83 -5.65 -7.67 0.56
CA ILE A 83 -4.69 -8.78 0.50
C ILE A 83 -3.51 -8.54 1.46
N SER A 84 -2.96 -7.34 1.49
CA SER A 84 -1.90 -6.94 2.42
C SER A 84 -2.33 -7.16 3.88
N ASN A 85 -3.53 -6.69 4.24
CA ASN A 85 -4.10 -6.89 5.58
C ASN A 85 -4.35 -8.37 5.91
N TYR A 86 -4.86 -9.17 4.99
CA TYR A 86 -5.05 -10.60 5.17
C TYR A 86 -3.74 -11.31 5.49
N LEU A 87 -2.70 -11.00 4.71
CA LEU A 87 -1.41 -11.67 4.83
C LEU A 87 -0.61 -11.22 6.04
N SER A 88 -0.65 -9.93 6.42
CA SER A 88 0.20 -9.40 7.50
C SER A 88 -0.42 -8.32 8.40
N GLY A 89 -1.73 -8.09 8.33
CA GLY A 89 -2.43 -7.06 9.09
C GLY A 89 -2.61 -7.40 10.58
N GLY A 90 -1.52 -7.47 11.32
CA GLY A 90 -1.49 -7.73 12.76
C GLY A 90 -1.18 -9.18 13.13
N LYS A 91 -1.17 -9.48 14.44
CA LYS A 91 -0.69 -10.77 14.98
C LYS A 91 -1.53 -11.98 14.57
N SER A 92 -2.80 -11.79 14.25
CA SER A 92 -3.68 -12.88 13.79
C SER A 92 -3.66 -13.10 12.27
N SER A 93 -2.80 -12.39 11.53
CA SER A 93 -2.66 -12.53 10.09
C SER A 93 -1.88 -13.80 9.72
N VAL A 94 -2.11 -14.26 8.50
CA VAL A 94 -1.63 -15.56 8.01
C VAL A 94 -0.11 -15.71 8.13
N LEU A 95 0.65 -14.74 7.63
CA LEU A 95 2.11 -14.81 7.63
C LEU A 95 2.70 -14.58 9.02
N TYR A 96 2.14 -13.65 9.80
CA TYR A 96 2.63 -13.39 11.16
C TYR A 96 2.47 -14.64 12.02
N LYS A 97 1.25 -15.19 12.07
CA LYS A 97 0.98 -16.39 12.85
C LYS A 97 1.89 -17.55 12.46
N LYS A 98 1.99 -17.83 11.16
CA LYS A 98 2.81 -18.94 10.67
C LYS A 98 4.31 -18.74 10.90
N LEU A 99 4.87 -17.62 10.43
CA LEU A 99 6.32 -17.44 10.35
C LEU A 99 6.93 -16.86 11.63
N VAL A 100 6.17 -16.06 12.39
CA VAL A 100 6.66 -15.41 13.61
C VAL A 100 6.29 -16.21 14.86
N ASP A 101 4.99 -16.56 15.01
CA ASP A 101 4.51 -17.20 16.25
C ASP A 101 4.72 -18.71 16.26
N ASP A 102 4.25 -19.42 15.23
CA ASP A 102 4.23 -20.90 15.23
C ASP A 102 5.58 -21.49 14.85
N GLU A 103 6.13 -21.12 13.68
CA GLU A 103 7.34 -21.72 13.12
C GLU A 103 8.63 -21.00 13.52
N LYS A 104 8.55 -19.78 14.06
CA LYS A 104 9.70 -18.96 14.51
C LYS A 104 10.81 -18.85 13.46
N LYS A 105 10.42 -18.68 12.22
CA LYS A 105 11.33 -18.54 11.07
C LYS A 105 11.68 -17.07 10.78
N ALA A 106 10.83 -16.15 11.19
CA ALA A 106 11.02 -14.72 10.99
C ALA A 106 10.91 -13.95 12.31
N LEU A 107 11.72 -12.92 12.48
CA LEU A 107 11.55 -11.91 13.51
C LEU A 107 10.41 -10.96 13.14
N GLN A 108 10.27 -10.70 11.83
CA GLN A 108 9.25 -9.83 11.28
C GLN A 108 8.90 -10.28 9.87
N VAL A 109 7.61 -10.22 9.54
CA VAL A 109 7.12 -10.38 8.17
C VAL A 109 5.99 -9.37 7.95
N GLN A 110 6.03 -8.69 6.81
CA GLN A 110 5.01 -7.74 6.40
C GLN A 110 4.71 -7.88 4.92
N ALA A 111 3.46 -7.74 4.54
CA ALA A 111 3.02 -7.50 3.18
C ALA A 111 2.48 -6.06 3.13
N VAL A 112 2.93 -5.27 2.17
CA VAL A 112 2.58 -3.85 2.06
C VAL A 112 2.15 -3.54 0.64
N ASN A 113 1.02 -2.87 0.49
CA ASN A 113 0.60 -2.27 -0.77
C ASN A 113 0.93 -0.77 -0.75
N LEU A 114 1.96 -0.38 -1.48
CA LEU A 114 2.40 1.02 -1.63
C LEU A 114 1.81 1.58 -2.93
N GLY A 115 0.65 2.22 -2.83
CA GLY A 115 0.03 2.89 -3.96
C GLY A 115 0.74 4.21 -4.28
N LEU A 116 1.10 4.40 -5.54
CA LEU A 116 1.57 5.66 -6.10
C LEU A 116 0.56 6.14 -7.17
N GLU A 117 0.77 7.30 -7.77
CA GLU A 117 -0.20 7.92 -8.69
C GLU A 117 -0.50 7.02 -9.90
N ASN A 118 0.52 6.54 -10.62
CA ASN A 118 0.35 5.77 -11.87
C ASN A 118 0.57 4.27 -11.71
N TYR A 119 1.43 3.89 -10.77
CA TYR A 119 1.78 2.51 -10.44
C TYR A 119 1.93 2.39 -8.94
N GLY A 120 2.02 1.17 -8.46
CA GLY A 120 2.31 0.88 -7.07
C GLY A 120 3.31 -0.26 -6.96
N VAL A 121 3.69 -0.54 -5.73
CA VAL A 121 4.53 -1.67 -5.37
C VAL A 121 3.81 -2.47 -4.29
N PHE A 122 3.57 -3.75 -4.55
CA PHE A 122 3.21 -4.69 -3.49
C PHE A 122 4.48 -5.41 -3.07
N ALA A 123 4.86 -5.32 -1.80
CA ALA A 123 6.10 -5.90 -1.32
C ALA A 123 5.88 -6.76 -0.07
N PHE A 124 6.55 -7.90 -0.03
CA PHE A 124 6.79 -8.62 1.20
C PHE A 124 8.15 -8.20 1.74
N PHE A 125 8.18 -7.88 3.02
CA PHE A 125 9.40 -7.61 3.77
C PHE A 125 9.54 -8.67 4.86
N ALA A 126 10.70 -9.30 4.96
CA ALA A 126 10.94 -10.31 5.97
C ALA A 126 12.35 -10.19 6.57
N ILE A 127 12.42 -10.25 7.90
CA ILE A 127 13.67 -10.37 8.66
C ILE A 127 13.74 -11.81 9.19
N PRO A 128 14.75 -12.60 8.83
CA PRO A 128 14.86 -13.98 9.27
C PRO A 128 15.15 -14.08 10.76
N MET A 129 14.76 -15.19 11.37
CA MET A 129 15.11 -15.54 12.74
C MET A 129 16.17 -16.66 12.74
N GLY A 130 17.24 -16.46 13.50
CA GLY A 130 18.30 -17.45 13.65
C GLY A 130 18.99 -17.80 12.32
N SER A 131 19.01 -19.07 11.96
CA SER A 131 19.64 -19.59 10.73
C SER A 131 18.67 -19.72 9.55
N THR A 132 17.47 -19.17 9.64
CA THR A 132 16.48 -19.23 8.56
C THR A 132 17.00 -18.53 7.32
N SER A 133 17.06 -19.24 6.20
CA SER A 133 17.52 -18.67 4.94
C SER A 133 16.41 -17.87 4.20
N LYS A 134 16.84 -17.01 3.27
CA LYS A 134 15.94 -16.31 2.32
C LYS A 134 15.01 -17.31 1.62
N ASP A 135 15.56 -18.42 1.12
CA ASP A 135 14.81 -19.38 0.31
C ASP A 135 13.69 -20.07 1.09
N VAL A 136 13.90 -20.29 2.39
CA VAL A 136 12.85 -20.81 3.28
C VAL A 136 11.74 -19.80 3.43
N LEU A 137 12.05 -18.54 3.74
CA LEU A 137 11.04 -17.47 3.87
C LEU A 137 10.30 -17.22 2.57
N GLN A 138 11.02 -17.17 1.46
CA GLN A 138 10.45 -17.01 0.12
C GLN A 138 9.47 -18.13 -0.19
N LYS A 139 9.87 -19.39 0.00
CA LYS A 139 9.02 -20.56 -0.24
C LYS A 139 7.75 -20.54 0.60
N ASP A 140 7.88 -20.18 1.87
CA ASP A 140 6.72 -20.13 2.78
C ASP A 140 5.76 -19.00 2.44
N ILE A 141 6.26 -17.81 2.08
CA ILE A 141 5.46 -16.68 1.59
C ILE A 141 4.76 -17.07 0.28
N ASP A 142 5.49 -17.63 -0.69
CA ASP A 142 4.95 -18.05 -1.98
C ASP A 142 3.85 -19.12 -1.82
N ALA A 143 3.99 -20.01 -0.82
CA ALA A 143 2.97 -21.02 -0.52
C ALA A 143 1.66 -20.39 -0.01
N GLU A 144 1.73 -19.37 0.85
CA GLU A 144 0.51 -18.68 1.32
C GLU A 144 -0.11 -17.81 0.21
N VAL A 145 0.69 -17.15 -0.60
CA VAL A 145 0.21 -16.45 -1.80
C VAL A 145 -0.48 -17.44 -2.75
N LYS A 146 0.11 -18.62 -2.97
CA LYS A 146 -0.49 -19.65 -3.83
C LYS A 146 -1.84 -20.15 -3.30
N LYS A 147 -1.99 -20.33 -1.99
CA LYS A 147 -3.28 -20.67 -1.39
C LYS A 147 -4.33 -19.59 -1.69
N LEU A 148 -3.97 -18.32 -1.50
CA LEU A 148 -4.87 -17.20 -1.78
C LEU A 148 -5.27 -17.13 -3.27
N GLN A 149 -4.38 -17.54 -4.18
CA GLN A 149 -4.64 -17.60 -5.61
C GLN A 149 -5.55 -18.77 -6.04
N THR A 150 -5.66 -19.81 -5.23
CA THR A 150 -6.35 -21.06 -5.60
C THR A 150 -7.61 -21.35 -4.80
N THR A 151 -7.73 -20.76 -3.61
CA THR A 151 -8.81 -21.00 -2.66
C THR A 151 -9.40 -19.67 -2.21
N LEU A 152 -10.70 -19.58 -2.08
CA LEU A 152 -11.35 -18.41 -1.48
C LEU A 152 -11.04 -18.37 0.02
N ILE A 153 -10.82 -17.17 0.53
CA ILE A 153 -10.71 -16.96 1.98
C ILE A 153 -12.01 -17.30 2.68
N SER A 154 -11.96 -17.60 3.98
CA SER A 154 -13.15 -17.90 4.78
C SER A 154 -14.08 -16.68 4.87
N ASP A 155 -15.36 -16.93 5.16
CA ASP A 155 -16.31 -15.83 5.40
C ASP A 155 -15.92 -15.01 6.62
N GLU A 156 -15.37 -15.64 7.65
CA GLU A 156 -14.87 -14.97 8.85
C GLU A 156 -13.69 -14.02 8.53
N ASP A 157 -12.69 -14.50 7.80
CA ASP A 157 -11.57 -13.66 7.39
C ASP A 157 -12.01 -12.51 6.48
N PHE A 158 -12.91 -12.80 5.54
CA PHE A 158 -13.44 -11.79 4.65
C PHE A 158 -14.18 -10.69 5.40
N GLN A 159 -15.08 -11.06 6.34
CA GLN A 159 -15.78 -10.09 7.17
C GLN A 159 -14.82 -9.28 8.04
N LYS A 160 -13.77 -9.92 8.58
CA LYS A 160 -12.72 -9.24 9.32
C LYS A 160 -12.01 -8.18 8.46
N LEU A 161 -11.69 -8.50 7.20
CA LEU A 161 -11.05 -7.55 6.29
C LEU A 161 -11.95 -6.35 5.97
N GLN A 162 -13.23 -6.57 5.75
CA GLN A 162 -14.20 -5.48 5.56
C GLN A 162 -14.27 -4.58 6.80
N ASN A 163 -14.34 -5.17 7.99
CA ASN A 163 -14.37 -4.42 9.24
C ASN A 163 -13.07 -3.61 9.47
N VAL A 164 -11.91 -4.18 9.11
CA VAL A 164 -10.62 -3.47 9.19
C VAL A 164 -10.59 -2.29 8.23
N ALA A 165 -11.04 -2.45 6.99
CA ALA A 165 -11.10 -1.36 6.00
C ALA A 165 -12.01 -0.23 6.49
N GLU A 166 -13.21 -0.57 7.00
CA GLU A 166 -14.15 0.39 7.56
C GLU A 166 -13.58 1.13 8.79
N ASN A 167 -12.97 0.41 9.71
CA ASN A 167 -12.35 1.00 10.89
C ASN A 167 -11.19 1.96 10.52
N ASN A 168 -10.35 1.58 9.57
CA ASN A 168 -9.28 2.45 9.08
C ASN A 168 -9.83 3.71 8.43
N PHE A 169 -10.87 3.59 7.61
CA PHE A 169 -11.53 4.72 6.98
C PHE A 169 -12.13 5.69 8.03
N VAL A 170 -12.87 5.16 9.02
CA VAL A 170 -13.46 5.97 10.10
C VAL A 170 -12.36 6.66 10.92
N ASN A 171 -11.32 5.95 11.29
CA ASN A 171 -10.21 6.50 12.08
C ASN A 171 -9.45 7.60 11.32
N SER A 172 -9.20 7.41 10.03
CA SER A 172 -8.52 8.42 9.19
C SER A 172 -9.31 9.72 9.07
N ASN A 173 -10.64 9.65 9.17
CA ASN A 173 -11.55 10.78 9.05
C ASN A 173 -12.16 11.24 10.40
N SER A 174 -11.62 10.80 11.53
CA SER A 174 -12.15 11.11 12.86
C SER A 174 -11.72 12.47 13.40
N SER A 175 -10.77 13.13 12.79
CA SER A 175 -10.25 14.45 13.16
C SER A 175 -10.38 15.46 12.03
N VAL A 176 -10.38 16.73 12.37
CA VAL A 176 -10.38 17.84 11.38
C VAL A 176 -9.16 17.75 10.46
N GLU A 177 -8.00 17.45 11.00
CA GLU A 177 -6.77 17.22 10.25
C GLU A 177 -6.89 16.02 9.31
N GLY A 178 -7.44 14.90 9.78
CA GLY A 178 -7.68 13.70 8.99
C GLY A 178 -8.61 13.99 7.81
N ILE A 179 -9.72 14.70 8.04
CA ILE A 179 -10.66 15.13 6.99
C ILE A 179 -9.95 16.02 5.96
N ALA A 180 -9.17 17.02 6.40
CA ALA A 180 -8.43 17.90 5.51
C ALA A 180 -7.42 17.13 4.65
N SER A 181 -6.66 16.21 5.25
CA SER A 181 -5.68 15.36 4.57
C SER A 181 -6.35 14.42 3.56
N SER A 182 -7.47 13.80 3.92
CA SER A 182 -8.24 12.92 3.02
C SER A 182 -8.79 13.70 1.82
N LEU A 183 -9.38 14.87 2.05
CA LEU A 183 -9.91 15.73 0.97
C LEU A 183 -8.80 16.17 0.00
N ALA A 184 -7.62 16.56 0.53
CA ALA A 184 -6.47 16.93 -0.29
C ALA A 184 -5.98 15.74 -1.13
N THR A 185 -5.82 14.57 -0.51
CA THR A 185 -5.39 13.33 -1.14
C THR A 185 -6.35 12.91 -2.26
N TYR A 186 -7.65 12.85 -1.97
CA TYR A 186 -8.66 12.46 -2.98
C TYR A 186 -8.73 13.46 -4.13
N HIS A 187 -8.60 14.76 -3.86
CA HIS A 187 -8.58 15.75 -4.92
C HIS A 187 -7.34 15.61 -5.82
N VAL A 188 -6.14 15.54 -5.21
CA VAL A 188 -4.86 15.58 -5.94
C VAL A 188 -4.57 14.27 -6.66
N LEU A 189 -4.77 13.12 -5.99
CA LEU A 189 -4.32 11.81 -6.47
C LEU A 189 -5.42 11.00 -7.15
N TYR A 190 -6.70 11.27 -6.81
CA TYR A 190 -7.85 10.55 -7.38
C TYR A 190 -8.72 11.45 -8.26
N GLY A 191 -8.45 12.76 -8.28
CA GLY A 191 -9.27 13.73 -9.05
C GLY A 191 -10.71 13.91 -8.53
N ASN A 192 -11.03 13.37 -7.36
CA ASN A 192 -12.40 13.35 -6.83
C ASN A 192 -12.43 13.42 -5.30
N ALA A 193 -12.54 14.64 -4.75
CA ALA A 193 -12.65 14.86 -3.30
C ALA A 193 -13.87 14.17 -2.66
N ASN A 194 -14.93 13.86 -3.45
CA ASN A 194 -16.14 13.20 -2.93
C ASN A 194 -15.90 11.71 -2.57
N LEU A 195 -14.72 11.15 -2.85
CA LEU A 195 -14.35 9.82 -2.36
C LEU A 195 -14.42 9.71 -0.84
N ILE A 196 -14.25 10.81 -0.10
CA ILE A 196 -14.44 10.83 1.36
C ILE A 196 -15.84 10.33 1.79
N ASN A 197 -16.84 10.38 0.91
CA ASN A 197 -18.18 9.89 1.18
C ASN A 197 -18.48 8.51 0.54
N LYS A 198 -17.56 7.96 -0.25
CA LYS A 198 -17.84 6.78 -1.09
C LYS A 198 -16.79 5.68 -0.99
N GLU A 199 -15.61 5.95 -0.46
CA GLU A 199 -14.52 4.95 -0.45
C GLU A 199 -14.91 3.67 0.29
N ILE A 200 -15.67 3.82 1.38
CA ILE A 200 -16.14 2.65 2.13
C ILE A 200 -17.04 1.73 1.29
N ASP A 201 -17.83 2.29 0.38
CA ASP A 201 -18.68 1.51 -0.51
C ASP A 201 -17.84 0.71 -1.52
N ILE A 202 -16.68 1.23 -1.92
CA ILE A 202 -15.72 0.50 -2.76
C ILE A 202 -15.25 -0.74 -2.01
N TYR A 203 -14.77 -0.61 -0.77
CA TYR A 203 -14.33 -1.75 0.04
C TYR A 203 -15.44 -2.76 0.29
N ARG A 204 -16.67 -2.30 0.59
CA ARG A 204 -17.84 -3.17 0.80
C ARG A 204 -18.27 -3.94 -0.45
N SER A 205 -17.99 -3.39 -1.62
CA SER A 205 -18.33 -4.03 -2.91
C SER A 205 -17.31 -5.06 -3.38
N ILE A 206 -16.14 -5.17 -2.73
CA ILE A 206 -15.11 -6.17 -3.07
C ILE A 206 -15.63 -7.56 -2.68
N THR A 207 -15.30 -8.56 -3.49
CA THR A 207 -15.69 -9.96 -3.28
C THR A 207 -14.48 -10.85 -2.98
N LYS A 208 -14.72 -12.05 -2.45
CA LYS A 208 -13.65 -13.05 -2.23
C LYS A 208 -13.03 -13.51 -3.54
N GLU A 209 -13.81 -13.56 -4.60
CA GLU A 209 -13.36 -13.88 -5.94
C GLU A 209 -12.40 -12.83 -6.49
N GLU A 210 -12.69 -11.54 -6.29
CA GLU A 210 -11.80 -10.45 -6.66
C GLU A 210 -10.46 -10.54 -5.91
N ILE A 211 -10.48 -10.85 -4.60
CA ILE A 211 -9.26 -11.04 -3.80
C ILE A 211 -8.39 -12.15 -4.42
N ARG A 212 -8.98 -13.31 -4.74
CA ARG A 212 -8.28 -14.42 -5.38
C ARG A 212 -7.73 -14.02 -6.76
N ASP A 213 -8.55 -13.39 -7.58
CA ASP A 213 -8.21 -13.10 -8.99
C ASP A 213 -7.18 -11.96 -9.11
N VAL A 214 -7.24 -10.96 -8.24
CA VAL A 214 -6.21 -9.91 -8.13
C VAL A 214 -4.88 -10.49 -7.62
N ALA A 215 -4.91 -11.39 -6.64
CA ALA A 215 -3.71 -12.10 -6.21
C ALA A 215 -3.07 -12.90 -7.37
N LYS A 216 -3.87 -13.57 -8.22
CA LYS A 216 -3.37 -14.25 -9.43
C LYS A 216 -2.75 -13.29 -10.43
N LYS A 217 -3.39 -12.13 -10.63
CA LYS A 217 -2.99 -11.14 -11.64
C LYS A 217 -1.65 -10.51 -11.33
N TYR A 218 -1.39 -10.18 -10.06
CA TYR A 218 -0.25 -9.34 -9.69
C TYR A 218 0.85 -10.06 -8.91
N LEU A 219 0.55 -11.08 -8.13
CA LEU A 219 1.53 -11.73 -7.26
C LEU A 219 2.15 -12.98 -7.92
N ASN A 220 2.63 -12.82 -9.16
CA ASN A 220 3.30 -13.89 -9.89
C ASN A 220 4.78 -13.96 -9.49
N PRO A 221 5.27 -15.05 -8.87
CA PRO A 221 6.67 -15.17 -8.42
C PRO A 221 7.71 -15.06 -9.55
N ASN A 222 7.30 -15.29 -10.80
CA ASN A 222 8.19 -15.12 -11.96
C ASN A 222 8.28 -13.68 -12.47
N GLN A 223 7.54 -12.74 -11.89
CA GLN A 223 7.44 -11.35 -12.31
C GLN A 223 7.65 -10.41 -11.13
N ARG A 224 8.76 -10.57 -10.42
CA ARG A 224 9.07 -9.78 -9.23
C ARG A 224 10.52 -9.34 -9.17
N VAL A 225 10.80 -8.37 -8.32
CA VAL A 225 12.15 -7.98 -7.93
C VAL A 225 12.41 -8.47 -6.52
N ILE A 226 13.51 -9.19 -6.33
CA ILE A 226 13.97 -9.68 -5.04
C ILE A 226 15.17 -8.82 -4.63
N ILE A 227 15.11 -8.25 -3.43
CA ILE A 227 16.22 -7.47 -2.88
C ILE A 227 16.72 -8.19 -1.63
N ASN A 228 17.98 -8.60 -1.67
CA ASN A 228 18.71 -9.12 -0.52
C ASN A 228 19.45 -7.96 0.13
N TYR A 229 18.87 -7.38 1.17
CA TYR A 229 19.49 -6.32 1.96
C TYR A 229 20.28 -6.97 3.09
N VAL A 230 21.59 -6.99 2.97
CA VAL A 230 22.47 -7.82 3.81
C VAL A 230 23.56 -7.00 4.49
N PRO A 231 24.04 -7.42 5.70
CA PRO A 231 25.18 -6.78 6.33
C PRO A 231 26.42 -6.87 5.42
N GLU A 232 27.07 -5.75 5.21
CA GLU A 232 28.35 -5.70 4.54
C GLU A 232 29.46 -6.07 5.53
N LYS A 233 30.24 -7.11 5.21
CA LYS A 233 31.41 -7.44 6.03
C LYS A 233 32.45 -6.34 5.87
N LYS A 234 32.82 -5.70 6.98
CA LYS A 234 33.98 -4.81 7.04
C LYS A 234 35.28 -5.57 6.78
#